data_51d10cacff67896c10238785f5d7e48c
#
_entry.id   51d10cacff67896c10238785f5d7e48c
#
_cell.length_a   1.000
_cell.length_b   1.000
_cell.length_c   1.000
_cell.angle_alpha   90.00
_cell.angle_beta   90.00
_cell.angle_gamma   90.00
#
_symmetry.space_group_name_H-M   'P 1'
#
loop_
_entity.id
_entity.type
_entity.pdbx_description
1 polymer ?
#
loop_
_entity_poly.entity_id
_entity_poly.type
_entity_poly.pdbx_seq_one_letter_code
_entity_poly.pdbx_strand_id
1 'polypeptide(L)'
;MGIDRGKKIMSKSLFTDASSRLERALKYVSISDDAIERLKYPKASLSVSIPVRMDNGTLRIFQGYRVRYDDTRGPGKGGVRYHPNVSIDEVQSLAFWMTFKCALLDLPFGGAKGGITLNPKELSKAELERLSRGYIEGIADFIGPDIDILAPDVYTNEMIMGWMMDQYSIIQRKISPAVVTGKPLTMGGSRGRDTATGTGAFHVIHSLLPKLDKKPANTTVAVQGFGNAGAVVADLLAKAGYQVVAVSDSQGGIYREKGLDIASIREYKQEHRGITAIYCEGTVCNIVEHEAISNEELLALDVDVLIPAALENQITAENADRVRAKYIFEVANGPTTSEADRILDSKGILVFPDILVNAGGVTVSYFEWVQNRSGLYWRLNEINERLKERMVTEAEKVWSFAQEFDISLRNAAYAQAIARLGEALDAKGTRDYYQNKTGA
;
A
#
# COMPACT_ATOMS: atom_id res chain seq x y z
N MET A 1 6.67 -49.85 5.54
CA MET A 1 5.84 -48.65 5.63
C MET A 1 6.75 -47.45 5.37
N GLY A 2 6.81 -47.00 4.11
CA GLY A 2 7.61 -45.90 3.68
C GLY A 2 6.91 -44.58 4.01
N ILE A 3 7.56 -43.73 4.80
CA ILE A 3 7.10 -42.37 5.08
C ILE A 3 7.56 -41.51 3.92
N ASP A 4 6.64 -41.13 3.06
CA ASP A 4 6.84 -40.18 1.97
C ASP A 4 7.16 -38.82 2.60
N ARG A 5 8.43 -38.43 2.54
CA ARG A 5 8.88 -37.08 2.88
C ARG A 5 8.61 -36.16 1.69
N GLY A 6 7.36 -35.69 1.58
CA GLY A 6 7.01 -34.61 0.68
C GLY A 6 7.99 -33.45 0.84
N LYS A 7 8.73 -33.12 -0.20
CA LYS A 7 9.58 -31.93 -0.30
C LYS A 7 8.72 -30.70 -0.05
N LYS A 8 8.76 -30.16 1.15
CA LYS A 8 8.29 -28.83 1.47
C LYS A 8 9.16 -27.87 0.67
N ILE A 9 8.66 -27.39 -0.46
CA ILE A 9 9.26 -26.28 -1.17
C ILE A 9 9.30 -25.14 -0.16
N MET A 10 10.48 -24.80 0.36
CA MET A 10 10.68 -23.63 1.22
C MET A 10 10.30 -22.43 0.37
N SER A 11 9.12 -21.87 0.59
CA SER A 11 8.78 -20.54 0.08
C SER A 11 9.88 -19.61 0.55
N LYS A 12 10.55 -18.92 -0.38
CA LYS A 12 11.48 -17.83 -0.02
C LYS A 12 10.73 -16.92 0.95
N SER A 13 11.36 -16.59 2.08
CA SER A 13 10.81 -15.64 3.04
C SER A 13 10.49 -14.33 2.29
N LEU A 14 9.32 -13.75 2.54
CA LEU A 14 8.93 -12.44 1.98
C LEU A 14 10.00 -11.37 2.24
N PHE A 15 10.70 -11.48 3.36
CA PHE A 15 11.82 -10.62 3.72
C PHE A 15 13.03 -10.80 2.79
N THR A 16 13.30 -12.02 2.32
CA THR A 16 14.39 -12.29 1.37
C THR A 16 14.14 -11.61 0.02
N ASP A 17 12.90 -11.59 -0.45
CA ASP A 17 12.54 -10.89 -1.69
C ASP A 17 12.67 -9.37 -1.53
N ALA A 18 12.19 -8.83 -0.42
CA ALA A 18 12.35 -7.42 -0.07
C ALA A 18 13.83 -7.00 -0.01
N SER A 19 14.69 -7.79 0.64
CA SER A 19 16.14 -7.55 0.72
C SER A 19 16.82 -7.58 -0.65
N SER A 20 16.38 -8.44 -1.57
CA SER A 20 16.95 -8.51 -2.94
C SER A 20 16.64 -7.25 -3.76
N ARG A 21 15.53 -6.58 -3.50
CA ARG A 21 15.20 -5.28 -4.13
C ARG A 21 16.10 -4.18 -3.62
N LEU A 22 16.39 -4.17 -2.32
CA LEU A 22 17.35 -3.25 -1.71
C LEU A 22 18.73 -3.38 -2.34
N GLU A 23 19.28 -4.60 -2.42
CA GLU A 23 20.61 -4.86 -3.00
C GLU A 23 20.75 -4.40 -4.44
N ARG A 24 19.69 -4.52 -5.23
CA ARG A 24 19.69 -4.05 -6.63
C ARG A 24 19.75 -2.52 -6.72
N ALA A 25 18.97 -1.84 -5.87
CA ALA A 25 18.89 -0.38 -5.88
C ALA A 25 20.14 0.29 -5.30
N LEU A 26 20.84 -0.36 -4.36
CA LEU A 26 22.11 0.12 -3.77
C LEU A 26 23.21 0.39 -4.81
N LYS A 27 23.14 -0.24 -5.98
CA LYS A 27 24.12 -0.02 -7.07
C LYS A 27 24.06 1.38 -7.67
N TYR A 28 22.99 2.12 -7.44
CA TYR A 28 22.70 3.41 -8.07
C TYR A 28 22.74 4.58 -7.08
N VAL A 29 23.13 4.32 -5.83
CA VAL A 29 23.21 5.35 -4.78
C VAL A 29 24.51 5.21 -3.99
N SER A 30 25.06 6.33 -3.56
CA SER A 30 26.23 6.36 -2.68
C SER A 30 25.76 6.69 -1.26
N ILE A 31 25.78 5.68 -0.38
CA ILE A 31 25.52 5.81 1.05
C ILE A 31 26.60 5.05 1.82
N SER A 32 26.79 5.36 3.10
CA SER A 32 27.82 4.71 3.91
C SER A 32 27.53 3.22 4.15
N ASP A 33 28.60 2.44 4.41
CA ASP A 33 28.46 1.03 4.82
C ASP A 33 27.64 0.90 6.11
N ASP A 34 27.76 1.86 7.01
CA ASP A 34 26.99 1.92 8.27
C ASP A 34 25.49 2.06 8.00
N ALA A 35 25.10 2.90 7.03
CA ALA A 35 23.72 3.04 6.60
C ALA A 35 23.20 1.76 5.94
N ILE A 36 24.00 1.11 5.09
CA ILE A 36 23.64 -0.17 4.45
C ILE A 36 23.41 -1.24 5.52
N GLU A 37 24.33 -1.35 6.48
CA GLU A 37 24.20 -2.35 7.56
C GLU A 37 22.97 -2.10 8.42
N ARG A 38 22.68 -0.84 8.75
CA ARG A 38 21.51 -0.45 9.54
C ARG A 38 20.19 -0.82 8.84
N LEU A 39 20.11 -0.66 7.53
CA LEU A 39 18.89 -0.94 6.76
C LEU A 39 18.57 -2.45 6.62
N LYS A 40 19.48 -3.35 6.99
CA LYS A 40 19.25 -4.80 6.95
C LYS A 40 18.39 -5.32 8.12
N TYR A 41 18.29 -4.56 9.22
CA TYR A 41 17.69 -5.04 10.45
C TYR A 41 16.56 -4.11 10.93
N PRO A 42 15.44 -4.67 11.42
CA PRO A 42 14.44 -3.85 12.08
C PRO A 42 14.98 -3.29 13.39
N LYS A 43 14.59 -2.06 13.71
CA LYS A 43 14.97 -1.40 14.95
C LYS A 43 14.44 -2.13 16.18
N ALA A 44 13.18 -2.59 16.12
CA ALA A 44 12.56 -3.28 17.24
C ALA A 44 11.35 -4.11 16.77
N SER A 45 11.17 -5.27 17.39
CA SER A 45 10.05 -6.18 17.16
C SER A 45 9.43 -6.60 18.48
N LEU A 46 8.11 -6.56 18.57
CA LEU A 46 7.36 -6.93 19.77
C LEU A 46 6.30 -7.99 19.38
N SER A 47 6.21 -9.04 20.19
CA SER A 47 5.17 -10.06 20.16
C SER A 47 4.41 -10.03 21.47
N VAL A 48 3.07 -10.05 21.40
CA VAL A 48 2.19 -9.98 22.56
C VAL A 48 1.13 -11.07 22.52
N SER A 49 0.80 -11.63 23.70
CA SER A 49 -0.34 -12.55 23.87
C SER A 49 -1.53 -11.75 24.41
N ILE A 50 -2.65 -11.82 23.72
CA ILE A 50 -3.84 -11.02 23.98
C ILE A 50 -4.94 -11.93 24.50
N PRO A 51 -5.22 -11.95 25.81
CA PRO A 51 -6.33 -12.73 26.38
C PRO A 51 -7.67 -12.02 26.12
N VAL A 52 -8.60 -12.73 25.50
CA VAL A 52 -9.95 -12.22 25.22
C VAL A 52 -11.01 -13.13 25.81
N ARG A 53 -11.90 -12.59 26.63
CA ARG A 53 -13.11 -13.29 27.07
C ARG A 53 -14.11 -13.30 25.91
N MET A 54 -14.40 -14.49 25.40
CA MET A 54 -15.34 -14.70 24.30
C MET A 54 -16.80 -14.52 24.78
N ASP A 55 -17.73 -14.32 23.84
CA ASP A 55 -19.15 -14.11 24.15
C ASP A 55 -19.77 -15.35 24.84
N ASN A 56 -19.24 -16.54 24.57
CA ASN A 56 -19.65 -17.79 25.25
C ASN A 56 -18.98 -18.00 26.63
N GLY A 57 -18.25 -17.01 27.14
CA GLY A 57 -17.59 -17.06 28.44
C GLY A 57 -16.22 -17.77 28.45
N THR A 58 -15.76 -18.38 27.36
CA THR A 58 -14.43 -19.00 27.30
C THR A 58 -13.34 -17.95 27.20
N LEU A 59 -12.10 -18.29 27.61
CA LEU A 59 -10.91 -17.46 27.39
C LEU A 59 -10.17 -17.97 26.15
N ARG A 60 -9.91 -17.05 25.19
CA ARG A 60 -9.08 -17.33 24.02
C ARG A 60 -7.86 -16.39 24.02
N ILE A 61 -6.70 -16.91 23.66
CA ILE A 61 -5.45 -16.15 23.57
C ILE A 61 -5.14 -15.95 22.08
N PHE A 62 -4.92 -14.70 21.69
CA PHE A 62 -4.51 -14.33 20.34
C PHE A 62 -3.06 -13.81 20.34
N GLN A 63 -2.34 -14.03 19.23
CA GLN A 63 -0.99 -13.54 19.06
C GLN A 63 -1.01 -12.25 18.25
N GLY A 64 -0.43 -11.20 18.81
CA GLY A 64 -0.26 -9.90 18.17
C GLY A 64 1.21 -9.56 17.97
N TYR A 65 1.50 -8.79 16.93
CA TYR A 65 2.86 -8.37 16.56
C TYR A 65 2.89 -6.89 16.24
N ARG A 66 3.99 -6.20 16.59
CA ARG A 66 4.33 -4.86 16.12
C ARG A 66 5.81 -4.77 15.82
N VAL A 67 6.18 -4.32 14.62
CA VAL A 67 7.57 -4.10 14.21
C VAL A 67 7.74 -2.64 13.81
N ARG A 68 8.72 -1.96 14.42
CA ARG A 68 9.32 -0.73 13.90
C ARG A 68 10.58 -1.10 13.15
N TYR A 69 10.57 -0.88 11.83
CA TYR A 69 11.72 -1.23 11.01
C TYR A 69 12.78 -0.16 11.07
N ASP A 70 12.41 1.07 10.77
CA ASP A 70 13.29 2.24 10.89
C ASP A 70 12.46 3.46 11.33
N ASP A 71 13.06 4.35 12.12
CA ASP A 71 12.48 5.60 12.58
C ASP A 71 13.46 6.77 12.46
N THR A 72 14.47 6.63 11.59
CA THR A 72 15.52 7.64 11.41
C THR A 72 14.95 8.97 10.90
N ARG A 73 13.94 8.92 10.03
CA ARG A 73 13.28 10.10 9.45
C ARG A 73 12.08 10.60 10.27
N GLY A 74 11.68 9.88 11.31
CA GLY A 74 10.54 10.23 12.16
C GLY A 74 9.83 8.99 12.69
N PRO A 75 8.70 9.15 13.39
CA PRO A 75 8.01 8.05 14.04
C PRO A 75 7.65 6.94 13.05
N GLY A 76 7.65 5.69 13.52
CA GLY A 76 7.20 4.55 12.74
C GLY A 76 5.78 4.76 12.23
N LYS A 77 5.47 4.29 11.01
CA LYS A 77 4.14 4.41 10.40
C LYS A 77 3.75 3.13 9.69
N GLY A 78 2.58 2.58 10.03
CA GLY A 78 2.07 1.42 9.32
C GLY A 78 0.79 0.83 9.89
N GLY A 79 0.09 0.07 9.05
CA GLY A 79 -1.20 -0.52 9.36
C GLY A 79 -1.12 -1.69 10.35
N VAL A 80 -2.29 -2.09 10.86
CA VAL A 80 -2.49 -3.30 11.67
C VAL A 80 -3.39 -4.26 10.89
N ARG A 81 -2.87 -5.43 10.55
CA ARG A 81 -3.55 -6.47 9.77
C ARG A 81 -4.19 -7.51 10.67
N TYR A 82 -5.44 -7.89 10.37
CA TYR A 82 -6.11 -9.03 10.98
C TYR A 82 -6.24 -10.15 9.96
N HIS A 83 -5.43 -11.21 10.09
CA HIS A 83 -5.49 -12.32 9.13
C HIS A 83 -4.93 -13.62 9.75
N PRO A 84 -5.45 -14.80 9.38
CA PRO A 84 -4.95 -16.08 9.92
C PRO A 84 -3.46 -16.34 9.66
N ASN A 85 -2.92 -15.82 8.57
CA ASN A 85 -1.53 -16.03 8.16
C ASN A 85 -0.55 -14.98 8.74
N VAL A 86 -1.02 -14.03 9.55
CA VAL A 86 -0.14 -13.03 10.16
C VAL A 86 0.94 -13.71 11.01
N SER A 87 2.18 -13.39 10.72
CA SER A 87 3.37 -13.85 11.41
C SER A 87 4.36 -12.70 11.60
N ILE A 88 5.35 -12.89 12.47
CA ILE A 88 6.38 -11.88 12.69
C ILE A 88 7.20 -11.61 11.41
N ASP A 89 7.48 -12.62 10.59
CA ASP A 89 8.21 -12.49 9.32
C ASP A 89 7.43 -11.65 8.30
N GLU A 90 6.12 -11.89 8.17
CA GLU A 90 5.25 -11.08 7.31
C GLU A 90 5.19 -9.62 7.80
N VAL A 91 4.99 -9.41 9.09
CA VAL A 91 4.91 -8.07 9.68
C VAL A 91 6.24 -7.32 9.51
N GLN A 92 7.37 -7.99 9.66
CA GLN A 92 8.71 -7.42 9.43
C GLN A 92 8.90 -6.99 7.96
N SER A 93 8.52 -7.84 7.02
CA SER A 93 8.61 -7.56 5.59
C SER A 93 7.74 -6.36 5.20
N LEU A 94 6.53 -6.29 5.73
CA LEU A 94 5.62 -5.17 5.48
C LEU A 94 6.09 -3.87 6.14
N ALA A 95 6.75 -3.93 7.31
CA ALA A 95 7.36 -2.78 7.97
C ALA A 95 8.57 -2.25 7.17
N PHE A 96 9.36 -3.14 6.58
CA PHE A 96 10.43 -2.80 5.64
C PHE A 96 9.86 -1.99 4.45
N TRP A 97 8.84 -2.49 3.77
CA TRP A 97 8.24 -1.77 2.64
C TRP A 97 7.66 -0.41 3.05
N MET A 98 7.08 -0.31 4.23
CA MET A 98 6.58 0.98 4.74
C MET A 98 7.71 1.99 4.93
N THR A 99 8.92 1.56 5.37
CA THR A 99 10.11 2.42 5.49
C THR A 99 10.45 3.09 4.15
N PHE A 100 10.56 2.30 3.09
CA PHE A 100 10.91 2.82 1.76
C PHE A 100 9.78 3.65 1.14
N LYS A 101 8.53 3.25 1.36
CA LYS A 101 7.37 4.00 0.88
C LYS A 101 7.31 5.40 1.52
N CYS A 102 7.50 5.51 2.82
CA CYS A 102 7.53 6.80 3.52
C CYS A 102 8.71 7.67 3.06
N ALA A 103 9.90 7.07 2.92
CA ALA A 103 11.08 7.77 2.45
C ALA A 103 10.95 8.25 0.98
N LEU A 104 10.37 7.41 0.09
CA LEU A 104 10.14 7.76 -1.30
C LEU A 104 9.22 8.97 -1.44
N LEU A 105 8.15 9.05 -0.65
CA LEU A 105 7.20 10.17 -0.66
C LEU A 105 7.69 11.37 0.15
N ASP A 106 8.94 11.33 0.63
CA ASP A 106 9.54 12.37 1.48
C ASP A 106 8.64 12.75 2.66
N LEU A 107 8.05 11.74 3.29
CA LEU A 107 7.27 11.91 4.50
C LEU A 107 8.20 11.83 5.73
N PRO A 108 7.96 12.64 6.78
CA PRO A 108 8.75 12.61 8.01
C PRO A 108 8.32 11.43 8.89
N PHE A 109 8.33 10.24 8.32
CA PHE A 109 7.98 8.98 8.95
C PHE A 109 9.04 7.92 8.68
N GLY A 110 9.21 7.05 9.66
CA GLY A 110 9.82 5.75 9.47
C GLY A 110 8.81 4.69 8.99
N GLY A 111 9.21 3.43 9.04
CA GLY A 111 8.35 2.31 8.70
C GLY A 111 8.03 1.43 9.90
N ALA A 112 6.76 1.09 10.03
CA ALA A 112 6.29 0.11 11.00
C ALA A 112 5.15 -0.73 10.42
N LYS A 113 4.85 -1.85 11.08
CA LYS A 113 3.71 -2.70 10.76
C LYS A 113 3.26 -3.45 12.00
N GLY A 114 1.98 -3.78 12.06
CA GLY A 114 1.42 -4.65 13.07
C GLY A 114 0.43 -5.65 12.48
N GLY A 115 0.05 -6.60 13.31
CA GLY A 115 -1.01 -7.54 12.95
C GLY A 115 -1.34 -8.48 14.09
N ILE A 116 -2.49 -9.13 13.96
CA ILE A 116 -2.95 -10.17 14.89
C ILE A 116 -3.32 -11.41 14.06
N THR A 117 -2.87 -12.57 14.53
CA THR A 117 -3.19 -13.84 13.90
C THR A 117 -4.61 -14.28 14.31
N LEU A 118 -5.56 -14.06 13.41
CA LEU A 118 -6.97 -14.46 13.62
C LEU A 118 -7.74 -14.51 12.30
N ASN A 119 -8.86 -15.24 12.29
CA ASN A 119 -9.89 -15.09 11.26
C ASN A 119 -10.98 -14.13 11.81
N PRO A 120 -11.07 -12.87 11.37
CA PRO A 120 -12.02 -11.91 11.93
C PRO A 120 -13.48 -12.26 11.63
N LYS A 121 -13.75 -13.13 10.65
CA LYS A 121 -15.11 -13.60 10.32
C LYS A 121 -15.68 -14.56 11.37
N GLU A 122 -14.84 -15.11 12.24
CA GLU A 122 -15.22 -15.99 13.34
C GLU A 122 -15.56 -15.25 14.64
N LEU A 123 -15.32 -13.94 14.70
CA LEU A 123 -15.50 -13.13 15.88
C LEU A 123 -16.72 -12.22 15.75
N SER A 124 -17.45 -12.04 16.85
CA SER A 124 -18.46 -10.98 16.94
C SER A 124 -17.82 -9.59 16.95
N LYS A 125 -18.62 -8.54 16.70
CA LYS A 125 -18.14 -7.17 16.78
C LYS A 125 -17.63 -6.80 18.18
N ALA A 126 -18.28 -7.33 19.23
CA ALA A 126 -17.87 -7.11 20.63
C ALA A 126 -16.55 -7.83 20.95
N GLU A 127 -16.34 -9.04 20.41
CA GLU A 127 -15.08 -9.77 20.54
C GLU A 127 -13.94 -9.07 19.81
N LEU A 128 -14.20 -8.53 18.60
CA LEU A 128 -13.22 -7.73 17.85
C LEU A 128 -12.85 -6.44 18.57
N GLU A 129 -13.80 -5.80 19.25
CA GLU A 129 -13.52 -4.61 20.05
C GLU A 129 -12.62 -4.96 21.24
N ARG A 130 -12.98 -6.00 22.02
CA ARG A 130 -12.16 -6.45 23.16
C ARG A 130 -10.74 -6.83 22.72
N LEU A 131 -10.61 -7.55 21.59
CA LEU A 131 -9.32 -7.92 21.01
C LEU A 131 -8.50 -6.70 20.62
N SER A 132 -9.11 -5.73 19.94
CA SER A 132 -8.43 -4.52 19.48
C SER A 132 -7.94 -3.66 20.66
N ARG A 133 -8.74 -3.53 21.71
CA ARG A 133 -8.36 -2.83 22.96
C ARG A 133 -7.25 -3.59 23.68
N GLY A 134 -7.35 -4.91 23.81
CA GLY A 134 -6.29 -5.73 24.42
C GLY A 134 -4.97 -5.70 23.65
N TYR A 135 -5.02 -5.60 22.31
CA TYR A 135 -3.82 -5.39 21.52
C TYR A 135 -3.14 -4.07 21.88
N ILE A 136 -3.90 -2.97 22.00
CA ILE A 136 -3.34 -1.67 22.40
C ILE A 136 -2.77 -1.73 23.81
N GLU A 137 -3.40 -2.41 24.76
CA GLU A 137 -2.84 -2.61 26.09
C GLU A 137 -1.46 -3.28 26.04
N GLY A 138 -1.32 -4.31 25.19
CA GLY A 138 -0.06 -5.04 25.04
C GLY A 138 1.06 -4.25 24.38
N ILE A 139 0.74 -3.23 23.56
CA ILE A 139 1.75 -2.46 22.81
C ILE A 139 1.81 -0.97 23.19
N ALA A 140 1.09 -0.52 24.22
CA ALA A 140 0.93 0.91 24.54
C ALA A 140 2.27 1.66 24.73
N ASP A 141 3.27 1.03 25.36
CA ASP A 141 4.60 1.62 25.55
C ASP A 141 5.48 1.60 24.30
N PHE A 142 5.06 0.83 23.27
CA PHE A 142 5.80 0.69 22.03
C PHE A 142 5.30 1.65 20.94
N ILE A 143 4.12 2.25 21.09
CA ILE A 143 3.47 3.16 20.13
C ILE A 143 3.32 4.57 20.71
N GLY A 144 2.98 5.51 19.84
CA GLY A 144 2.72 6.90 20.28
C GLY A 144 2.74 7.87 19.10
N PRO A 145 2.18 9.07 19.28
CA PRO A 145 2.16 10.10 18.22
C PRO A 145 3.55 10.50 17.70
N ASP A 146 4.58 10.34 18.51
CA ASP A 146 5.98 10.69 18.20
C ASP A 146 6.90 9.45 18.14
N ILE A 147 6.33 8.24 18.29
CA ILE A 147 7.09 6.99 18.39
C ILE A 147 6.72 6.05 17.22
N ASP A 148 5.45 5.69 17.12
CA ASP A 148 4.93 4.74 16.13
C ASP A 148 3.42 4.89 15.97
N ILE A 149 2.95 5.17 14.76
CA ILE A 149 1.60 5.57 14.43
C ILE A 149 0.89 4.46 13.66
N LEU A 150 -0.23 4.01 14.19
CA LEU A 150 -1.07 2.96 13.61
C LEU A 150 -1.89 3.47 12.42
N ALA A 151 -2.35 2.52 11.59
CA ALA A 151 -3.29 2.77 10.49
C ALA A 151 -4.10 1.49 10.20
N PRO A 152 -5.20 1.57 9.43
CA PRO A 152 -5.91 0.38 8.99
C PRO A 152 -5.11 -0.39 7.92
N ASP A 153 -5.36 -1.70 7.85
CA ASP A 153 -4.86 -2.64 6.85
C ASP A 153 -5.93 -3.72 6.56
N VAL A 154 -5.55 -4.87 6.02
CA VAL A 154 -6.47 -5.96 5.72
C VAL A 154 -7.32 -6.33 6.95
N TYR A 155 -8.63 -6.38 6.75
CA TYR A 155 -9.66 -6.68 7.76
C TYR A 155 -9.68 -5.76 9.00
N THR A 156 -9.06 -4.60 8.94
CA THR A 156 -9.28 -3.52 9.89
C THR A 156 -9.90 -2.31 9.19
N ASN A 157 -10.61 -1.49 9.94
CA ASN A 157 -11.38 -0.36 9.41
C ASN A 157 -11.34 0.84 10.37
N GLU A 158 -12.05 1.91 10.01
CA GLU A 158 -12.10 3.13 10.80
C GLU A 158 -12.63 2.93 12.22
N MET A 159 -13.61 2.02 12.42
CA MET A 159 -14.17 1.73 13.75
C MET A 159 -13.12 1.08 14.65
N ILE A 160 -12.37 0.10 14.13
CA ILE A 160 -11.26 -0.56 14.85
C ILE A 160 -10.19 0.47 15.20
N MET A 161 -9.87 1.38 14.29
CA MET A 161 -8.93 2.48 14.55
C MET A 161 -9.46 3.42 15.65
N GLY A 162 -10.75 3.67 15.67
CA GLY A 162 -11.41 4.42 16.73
C GLY A 162 -11.24 3.75 18.11
N TRP A 163 -11.52 2.45 18.22
CA TRP A 163 -11.32 1.69 19.46
C TRP A 163 -9.85 1.69 19.92
N MET A 164 -8.91 1.56 18.99
CA MET A 164 -7.49 1.60 19.29
C MET A 164 -7.04 2.96 19.83
N MET A 165 -7.50 4.06 19.22
CA MET A 165 -7.20 5.43 19.67
C MET A 165 -7.81 5.70 21.04
N ASP A 166 -9.05 5.28 21.25
CA ASP A 166 -9.77 5.44 22.51
C ASP A 166 -9.06 4.72 23.65
N GLN A 167 -8.71 3.43 23.46
CA GLN A 167 -7.99 2.64 24.44
C GLN A 167 -6.61 3.23 24.78
N TYR A 168 -5.86 3.69 23.78
CA TYR A 168 -4.58 4.35 24.00
C TYR A 168 -4.76 5.65 24.83
N SER A 169 -5.78 6.42 24.51
CA SER A 169 -6.09 7.67 25.24
C SER A 169 -6.46 7.40 26.71
N ILE A 170 -7.20 6.31 26.99
CA ILE A 170 -7.52 5.87 28.36
C ILE A 170 -6.23 5.53 29.13
N ILE A 171 -5.33 4.73 28.54
CA ILE A 171 -4.05 4.33 29.16
C ILE A 171 -3.21 5.56 29.45
N GLN A 172 -3.08 6.48 28.50
CA GLN A 172 -2.28 7.68 28.63
C GLN A 172 -2.94 8.78 29.47
N ARG A 173 -4.23 8.61 29.86
CA ARG A 173 -5.05 9.63 30.52
C ARG A 173 -5.05 10.98 29.80
N LYS A 174 -4.95 10.93 28.48
CA LYS A 174 -4.88 12.09 27.57
C LYS A 174 -5.42 11.73 26.21
N ILE A 175 -6.35 12.54 25.67
CA ILE A 175 -6.85 12.37 24.30
C ILE A 175 -5.68 12.47 23.31
N SER A 176 -5.42 11.41 22.57
CA SER A 176 -4.23 11.26 21.71
C SER A 176 -4.59 10.84 20.28
N PRO A 177 -5.30 11.68 19.51
CA PRO A 177 -5.83 11.30 18.20
C PRO A 177 -4.73 11.01 17.17
N ALA A 178 -3.55 11.58 17.33
CA ALA A 178 -2.43 11.41 16.41
C ALA A 178 -1.71 10.05 16.52
N VAL A 179 -2.05 9.18 17.49
CA VAL A 179 -1.45 7.83 17.62
C VAL A 179 -1.94 6.87 16.55
N VAL A 180 -3.12 7.14 15.98
CA VAL A 180 -3.76 6.29 14.96
C VAL A 180 -4.26 7.17 13.82
N THR A 181 -4.16 6.70 12.58
CA THR A 181 -4.77 7.35 11.41
C THR A 181 -5.79 6.42 10.75
N GLY A 182 -6.68 6.98 9.92
CA GLY A 182 -7.79 6.23 9.32
C GLY A 182 -8.95 6.01 10.30
N LYS A 183 -9.12 6.94 11.25
CA LYS A 183 -10.23 6.99 12.22
C LYS A 183 -11.49 7.57 11.58
N PRO A 184 -12.68 7.39 12.22
CA PRO A 184 -13.87 8.13 11.88
C PRO A 184 -13.62 9.65 11.92
N LEU A 185 -14.26 10.40 11.03
CA LEU A 185 -14.12 11.87 10.96
C LEU A 185 -14.44 12.55 12.29
N THR A 186 -15.45 12.04 13.02
CA THR A 186 -15.87 12.53 14.34
C THR A 186 -14.83 12.33 15.44
N MET A 187 -13.85 11.45 15.20
CA MET A 187 -12.75 11.17 16.13
C MET A 187 -11.41 11.77 15.64
N GLY A 188 -11.45 12.75 14.75
CA GLY A 188 -10.26 13.39 14.19
C GLY A 188 -9.70 12.70 12.95
N GLY A 189 -10.50 11.92 12.24
CA GLY A 189 -10.13 11.38 10.93
C GLY A 189 -9.99 12.48 9.86
N SER A 190 -9.28 12.20 8.79
CA SER A 190 -9.11 13.14 7.66
C SER A 190 -10.12 12.86 6.55
N ARG A 191 -10.68 13.90 5.98
CA ARG A 191 -11.46 13.82 4.74
C ARG A 191 -10.58 13.23 3.62
N GLY A 192 -11.19 12.52 2.66
CA GLY A 192 -10.51 11.94 1.51
C GLY A 192 -9.57 10.77 1.81
N ARG A 193 -9.53 10.27 3.07
CA ARG A 193 -8.68 9.12 3.42
C ARG A 193 -9.16 7.83 2.77
N ASP A 194 -10.45 7.67 2.62
CA ASP A 194 -11.13 6.54 1.99
C ASP A 194 -10.80 6.39 0.50
N THR A 195 -10.63 7.49 -0.21
CA THR A 195 -10.33 7.53 -1.65
C THR A 195 -8.86 7.76 -1.97
N ALA A 196 -8.03 8.07 -0.97
CA ALA A 196 -6.66 8.54 -1.12
C ALA A 196 -5.75 7.66 -1.98
N THR A 197 -5.86 6.34 -1.87
CA THR A 197 -5.03 5.42 -2.64
C THR A 197 -5.34 5.51 -4.14
N GLY A 198 -6.61 5.42 -4.51
CA GLY A 198 -7.03 5.54 -5.91
C GLY A 198 -6.81 6.94 -6.49
N THR A 199 -7.06 8.00 -5.69
CA THR A 199 -6.81 9.39 -6.09
C THR A 199 -5.31 9.65 -6.29
N GLY A 200 -4.45 9.16 -5.40
CA GLY A 200 -3.00 9.25 -5.55
C GLY A 200 -2.49 8.52 -6.80
N ALA A 201 -2.98 7.29 -7.02
CA ALA A 201 -2.66 6.53 -8.23
C ALA A 201 -3.08 7.27 -9.51
N PHE A 202 -4.28 7.83 -9.52
CA PHE A 202 -4.74 8.67 -10.64
C PHE A 202 -3.77 9.82 -10.93
N HIS A 203 -3.31 10.54 -9.91
CA HIS A 203 -2.38 11.66 -10.10
C HIS A 203 -1.04 11.22 -10.69
N VAL A 204 -0.49 10.09 -10.23
CA VAL A 204 0.74 9.51 -10.80
C VAL A 204 0.53 9.12 -12.27
N ILE A 205 -0.53 8.37 -12.58
CA ILE A 205 -0.85 7.92 -13.93
C ILE A 205 -1.04 9.12 -14.86
N HIS A 206 -1.88 10.07 -14.46
CA HIS A 206 -2.24 11.23 -15.27
C HIS A 206 -1.06 12.18 -15.51
N SER A 207 -0.08 12.24 -14.61
CA SER A 207 1.12 13.07 -14.77
C SER A 207 2.19 12.41 -15.65
N LEU A 208 2.30 11.09 -15.64
CA LEU A 208 3.38 10.38 -16.33
C LEU A 208 3.00 9.91 -17.75
N LEU A 209 1.73 9.58 -18.02
CA LEU A 209 1.31 9.16 -19.36
C LEU A 209 1.61 10.15 -20.48
N PRO A 210 1.47 11.49 -20.29
CA PRO A 210 1.89 12.45 -21.30
C PRO A 210 3.38 12.40 -21.66
N LYS A 211 4.26 12.00 -20.72
CA LYS A 211 5.70 11.80 -20.99
C LYS A 211 5.99 10.58 -21.88
N LEU A 212 4.97 9.72 -22.06
CA LEU A 212 4.96 8.53 -22.91
C LEU A 212 4.15 8.75 -24.20
N ASP A 213 3.87 10.01 -24.56
CA ASP A 213 3.05 10.41 -25.71
C ASP A 213 1.61 9.82 -25.68
N LYS A 214 1.09 9.55 -24.48
CA LYS A 214 -0.25 9.02 -24.26
C LYS A 214 -1.22 10.13 -23.84
N LYS A 215 -2.23 10.37 -24.67
CA LYS A 215 -3.33 11.30 -24.38
C LYS A 215 -4.55 10.54 -23.88
N PRO A 216 -5.34 11.10 -22.94
CA PRO A 216 -6.51 10.42 -22.40
C PRO A 216 -7.42 9.78 -23.45
N ALA A 217 -7.83 10.51 -24.47
CA ALA A 217 -8.77 10.05 -25.49
C ALA A 217 -8.31 8.82 -26.31
N ASN A 218 -7.00 8.55 -26.36
CA ASN A 218 -6.39 7.48 -27.15
C ASN A 218 -5.65 6.46 -26.28
N THR A 219 -6.02 6.35 -25.00
CA THR A 219 -5.35 5.45 -24.06
C THR A 219 -6.38 4.50 -23.46
N THR A 220 -6.19 3.21 -23.72
CA THR A 220 -7.02 2.13 -23.16
C THR A 220 -6.49 1.66 -21.82
N VAL A 221 -7.40 1.40 -20.88
CA VAL A 221 -7.06 1.04 -19.48
C VAL A 221 -7.84 -0.21 -19.05
N ALA A 222 -7.14 -1.18 -18.45
CA ALA A 222 -7.74 -2.32 -17.76
C ALA A 222 -7.41 -2.25 -16.27
N VAL A 223 -8.40 -2.46 -15.40
CA VAL A 223 -8.24 -2.42 -13.94
C VAL A 223 -8.62 -3.75 -13.33
N GLN A 224 -7.64 -4.49 -12.80
CA GLN A 224 -7.89 -5.70 -12.05
C GLN A 224 -8.18 -5.36 -10.59
N GLY A 225 -9.36 -5.72 -10.11
CA GLY A 225 -9.76 -5.43 -8.72
C GLY A 225 -10.55 -4.14 -8.59
N PHE A 226 -11.88 -4.22 -8.72
CA PHE A 226 -12.81 -3.09 -8.57
C PHE A 226 -13.24 -2.89 -7.11
N GLY A 227 -12.23 -2.86 -6.20
CA GLY A 227 -12.37 -2.54 -4.77
C GLY A 227 -12.22 -1.04 -4.49
N ASN A 228 -11.93 -0.68 -3.21
CA ASN A 228 -11.84 0.72 -2.78
C ASN A 228 -10.87 1.57 -3.62
N ALA A 229 -9.68 1.07 -3.93
CA ALA A 229 -8.68 1.82 -4.70
C ALA A 229 -8.95 1.72 -6.21
N GLY A 230 -9.21 0.50 -6.72
CA GLY A 230 -9.43 0.25 -8.13
C GLY A 230 -10.67 0.95 -8.69
N ALA A 231 -11.78 0.96 -7.96
CA ALA A 231 -12.98 1.68 -8.38
C ALA A 231 -12.79 3.21 -8.44
N VAL A 232 -12.01 3.77 -7.49
CA VAL A 232 -11.70 5.21 -7.47
C VAL A 232 -10.78 5.59 -8.63
N VAL A 233 -9.70 4.83 -8.86
CA VAL A 233 -8.78 5.15 -9.97
C VAL A 233 -9.46 4.99 -11.33
N ALA A 234 -10.31 3.96 -11.52
CA ALA A 234 -11.08 3.76 -12.75
C ALA A 234 -12.04 4.92 -13.02
N ASP A 235 -12.78 5.35 -11.99
CA ASP A 235 -13.73 6.48 -12.09
C ASP A 235 -13.01 7.80 -12.45
N LEU A 236 -11.90 8.09 -11.78
CA LEU A 236 -11.12 9.31 -12.05
C LEU A 236 -10.50 9.29 -13.46
N LEU A 237 -10.00 8.15 -13.91
CA LEU A 237 -9.46 8.00 -15.26
C LEU A 237 -10.55 8.17 -16.32
N ALA A 238 -11.72 7.53 -16.14
CA ALA A 238 -12.85 7.69 -17.05
C ALA A 238 -13.31 9.16 -17.12
N LYS A 239 -13.43 9.86 -15.98
CA LYS A 239 -13.75 11.30 -15.92
C LYS A 239 -12.70 12.19 -16.58
N ALA A 240 -11.44 11.77 -16.59
CA ALA A 240 -10.36 12.47 -17.27
C ALA A 240 -10.29 12.14 -18.79
N GLY A 241 -11.18 11.30 -19.31
CA GLY A 241 -11.32 10.96 -20.72
C GLY A 241 -10.48 9.75 -21.16
N TYR A 242 -9.92 8.96 -20.24
CA TYR A 242 -9.30 7.68 -20.57
C TYR A 242 -10.35 6.61 -20.87
N GLN A 243 -10.03 5.71 -21.79
CA GLN A 243 -10.89 4.61 -22.19
C GLN A 243 -10.72 3.41 -21.24
N VAL A 244 -11.50 3.34 -20.15
CA VAL A 244 -11.49 2.17 -19.27
C VAL A 244 -12.29 1.06 -19.95
N VAL A 245 -11.59 0.08 -20.53
CA VAL A 245 -12.17 -1.00 -21.35
C VAL A 245 -12.48 -2.27 -20.57
N ALA A 246 -11.80 -2.48 -19.42
CA ALA A 246 -12.03 -3.66 -18.59
C ALA A 246 -11.89 -3.34 -17.10
N VAL A 247 -12.74 -3.98 -16.30
CA VAL A 247 -12.62 -4.03 -14.84
C VAL A 247 -12.94 -5.45 -14.35
N SER A 248 -12.36 -5.86 -13.21
CA SER A 248 -12.68 -7.15 -12.60
C SER A 248 -12.80 -7.09 -11.07
N ASP A 249 -13.43 -8.09 -10.48
CA ASP A 249 -13.40 -8.34 -9.04
C ASP A 249 -13.14 -9.83 -8.74
N SER A 250 -13.45 -10.29 -7.53
CA SER A 250 -13.23 -11.69 -7.14
C SER A 250 -14.13 -12.71 -7.85
N GLN A 251 -15.16 -12.27 -8.57
CA GLN A 251 -16.10 -13.12 -9.28
C GLN A 251 -15.81 -13.20 -10.79
N GLY A 252 -14.93 -12.32 -11.31
CA GLY A 252 -14.57 -12.24 -12.71
C GLY A 252 -14.48 -10.80 -13.20
N GLY A 253 -14.43 -10.61 -14.50
CA GLY A 253 -14.30 -9.30 -15.13
C GLY A 253 -15.31 -9.08 -16.26
N ILE A 254 -15.37 -7.84 -16.68
CA ILE A 254 -16.13 -7.39 -17.84
C ILE A 254 -15.22 -6.59 -18.77
N TYR A 255 -15.38 -6.80 -20.06
CA TYR A 255 -14.63 -6.13 -21.12
C TYR A 255 -15.58 -5.50 -22.15
N ARG A 256 -15.24 -4.32 -22.63
CA ARG A 256 -15.89 -3.66 -23.74
C ARG A 256 -14.90 -2.77 -24.49
N GLU A 257 -14.65 -3.07 -25.75
CA GLU A 257 -13.67 -2.34 -26.58
C GLU A 257 -13.92 -0.83 -26.64
N LYS A 258 -15.20 -0.41 -26.70
CA LYS A 258 -15.60 1.01 -26.76
C LYS A 258 -15.55 1.74 -25.42
N GLY A 259 -15.07 1.08 -24.36
CA GLY A 259 -15.04 1.59 -23.00
C GLY A 259 -16.30 1.28 -22.18
N LEU A 260 -16.14 1.25 -20.88
CA LEU A 260 -17.16 0.97 -19.87
C LEU A 260 -17.67 2.27 -19.22
N ASP A 261 -18.95 2.30 -18.85
CA ASP A 261 -19.48 3.34 -17.98
C ASP A 261 -19.16 3.00 -16.51
N ILE A 262 -18.07 3.54 -16.05
CA ILE A 262 -17.55 3.25 -14.70
C ILE A 262 -18.49 3.79 -13.60
N ALA A 263 -19.21 4.88 -13.86
CA ALA A 263 -20.15 5.44 -12.90
C ALA A 263 -21.30 4.47 -12.63
N SER A 264 -21.95 3.97 -13.68
CA SER A 264 -23.05 2.98 -13.59
C SER A 264 -22.59 1.67 -12.95
N ILE A 265 -21.40 1.15 -13.30
CA ILE A 265 -20.86 -0.07 -12.70
C ILE A 265 -20.61 0.12 -11.19
N ARG A 266 -20.16 1.29 -10.79
CA ARG A 266 -19.87 1.62 -9.38
C ARG A 266 -21.16 1.70 -8.56
N GLU A 267 -22.19 2.32 -9.10
CA GLU A 267 -23.52 2.40 -8.48
C GLU A 267 -24.14 1.00 -8.34
N TYR A 268 -24.15 0.22 -9.42
CA TYR A 268 -24.63 -1.16 -9.40
C TYR A 268 -23.92 -2.04 -8.36
N LYS A 269 -22.59 -1.91 -8.26
CA LYS A 269 -21.82 -2.67 -7.27
C LYS A 269 -22.18 -2.33 -5.83
N GLN A 270 -22.54 -1.09 -5.53
CA GLN A 270 -22.96 -0.70 -4.18
C GLN A 270 -24.28 -1.39 -3.78
N GLU A 271 -25.18 -1.61 -4.74
CA GLU A 271 -26.47 -2.25 -4.50
C GLU A 271 -26.40 -3.79 -4.52
N HIS A 272 -25.59 -4.39 -5.41
CA HIS A 272 -25.65 -5.83 -5.74
C HIS A 272 -24.40 -6.62 -5.39
N ARG A 273 -23.37 -6.00 -4.85
CA ARG A 273 -22.07 -6.62 -4.46
C ARG A 273 -21.28 -7.30 -5.58
N GLY A 274 -21.59 -7.05 -6.84
CA GLY A 274 -20.89 -7.58 -8.03
C GLY A 274 -20.76 -6.53 -9.12
N ILE A 275 -19.90 -6.78 -10.12
CA ILE A 275 -19.64 -5.86 -11.25
C ILE A 275 -20.35 -6.30 -12.55
N THR A 276 -21.45 -7.00 -12.47
CA THR A 276 -22.21 -7.35 -13.68
C THR A 276 -22.70 -6.05 -14.34
N ALA A 277 -22.32 -5.82 -15.59
CA ALA A 277 -22.64 -4.58 -16.27
C ALA A 277 -24.12 -4.56 -16.67
N ILE A 278 -24.94 -3.88 -15.90
CA ILE A 278 -26.23 -3.37 -16.36
C ILE A 278 -26.03 -1.90 -16.71
N TYR A 279 -26.22 -1.58 -17.98
CA TYR A 279 -26.24 -0.22 -18.44
C TYR A 279 -27.62 0.38 -18.27
N CYS A 280 -27.69 1.50 -17.58
CA CYS A 280 -28.87 2.37 -17.64
C CYS A 280 -28.52 3.60 -18.48
N GLU A 281 -29.05 3.70 -19.69
CA GLU A 281 -28.99 4.92 -20.47
C GLU A 281 -30.35 5.63 -20.29
N GLY A 282 -30.39 6.64 -19.44
CA GLY A 282 -31.61 7.32 -19.00
C GLY A 282 -32.49 6.46 -18.08
N THR A 283 -33.79 6.42 -18.33
CA THR A 283 -34.79 5.66 -17.53
C THR A 283 -34.94 4.19 -17.92
N VAL A 284 -34.22 3.72 -18.94
CA VAL A 284 -34.28 2.35 -19.43
C VAL A 284 -32.97 1.64 -19.17
N CYS A 285 -32.99 0.61 -18.31
CA CYS A 285 -31.88 -0.28 -18.10
C CYS A 285 -31.80 -1.30 -19.24
N ASN A 286 -30.83 -1.14 -20.12
CA ASN A 286 -30.51 -2.13 -21.16
C ASN A 286 -29.25 -2.90 -20.70
N ILE A 287 -29.29 -4.23 -20.88
CA ILE A 287 -28.06 -5.04 -20.78
C ILE A 287 -27.21 -4.66 -22.00
N VAL A 288 -26.17 -3.84 -21.79
CA VAL A 288 -25.26 -3.52 -22.89
C VAL A 288 -24.35 -4.71 -23.13
N GLU A 289 -24.18 -5.09 -24.39
CA GLU A 289 -23.23 -6.13 -24.77
C GLU A 289 -21.84 -5.83 -24.19
N HIS A 290 -21.45 -6.64 -23.24
CA HIS A 290 -20.10 -6.73 -22.70
C HIS A 290 -19.67 -8.18 -22.75
N GLU A 291 -18.38 -8.40 -22.82
CA GLU A 291 -17.81 -9.72 -22.74
C GLU A 291 -17.44 -10.01 -21.28
N ALA A 292 -17.92 -11.14 -20.75
CA ALA A 292 -17.49 -11.63 -19.47
C ALA A 292 -16.11 -12.28 -19.62
N ILE A 293 -15.14 -11.84 -18.83
CA ILE A 293 -13.77 -12.33 -18.87
C ILE A 293 -13.31 -12.78 -17.47
N SER A 294 -12.36 -13.68 -17.43
CA SER A 294 -11.66 -14.06 -16.19
C SER A 294 -10.63 -13.00 -15.78
N ASN A 295 -10.15 -13.07 -14.54
CA ASN A 295 -9.03 -12.24 -14.11
C ASN A 295 -7.75 -12.50 -14.91
N GLU A 296 -7.51 -13.74 -15.34
CA GLU A 296 -6.36 -14.10 -16.16
C GLU A 296 -6.45 -13.49 -17.56
N GLU A 297 -7.62 -13.52 -18.18
CA GLU A 297 -7.85 -12.90 -19.47
C GLU A 297 -7.71 -11.38 -19.40
N LEU A 298 -8.18 -10.73 -18.29
CA LEU A 298 -7.98 -9.30 -18.08
C LEU A 298 -6.50 -8.94 -18.04
N LEU A 299 -5.66 -9.69 -17.33
CA LEU A 299 -4.22 -9.45 -17.24
C LEU A 299 -3.52 -9.60 -18.60
N ALA A 300 -4.10 -10.36 -19.53
CA ALA A 300 -3.57 -10.63 -20.87
C ALA A 300 -4.14 -9.72 -21.98
N LEU A 301 -5.01 -8.76 -21.63
CA LEU A 301 -5.61 -7.84 -22.63
C LEU A 301 -4.53 -6.98 -23.29
N ASP A 302 -4.75 -6.73 -24.60
CA ASP A 302 -3.93 -5.79 -25.36
C ASP A 302 -4.46 -4.37 -25.12
N VAL A 303 -3.91 -3.73 -24.10
CA VAL A 303 -4.28 -2.38 -23.66
C VAL A 303 -3.02 -1.53 -23.47
N ASP A 304 -3.18 -0.22 -23.47
CA ASP A 304 -2.04 0.65 -23.15
C ASP A 304 -1.65 0.54 -21.69
N VAL A 305 -2.61 0.56 -20.77
CA VAL A 305 -2.38 0.61 -19.32
C VAL A 305 -3.10 -0.54 -18.62
N LEU A 306 -2.36 -1.31 -17.83
CA LEU A 306 -2.87 -2.32 -16.90
C LEU A 306 -2.68 -1.84 -15.46
N ILE A 307 -3.72 -1.90 -14.65
CA ILE A 307 -3.73 -1.47 -13.25
C ILE A 307 -4.10 -2.66 -12.36
N PRO A 308 -3.12 -3.42 -11.84
CA PRO A 308 -3.37 -4.42 -10.81
C PRO A 308 -3.68 -3.73 -9.47
N ALA A 309 -4.94 -3.83 -9.04
CA ALA A 309 -5.47 -3.21 -7.81
C ALA A 309 -6.18 -4.22 -6.90
N ALA A 310 -5.96 -5.53 -7.09
CA ALA A 310 -6.59 -6.60 -6.32
C ALA A 310 -5.71 -7.07 -5.14
N LEU A 311 -4.88 -8.07 -5.37
CA LEU A 311 -4.07 -8.75 -4.36
C LEU A 311 -2.59 -8.76 -4.77
N GLU A 312 -1.74 -9.23 -3.84
CA GLU A 312 -0.35 -9.56 -4.13
C GLU A 312 -0.21 -10.74 -5.10
N ASN A 313 0.94 -10.83 -5.78
CA ASN A 313 1.33 -11.94 -6.65
C ASN A 313 0.32 -12.27 -7.76
N GLN A 314 -0.27 -11.25 -8.38
CA GLN A 314 -1.19 -11.43 -9.50
C GLN A 314 -0.44 -11.66 -10.82
N ILE A 315 0.70 -11.01 -11.00
CA ILE A 315 1.59 -11.20 -12.15
C ILE A 315 2.80 -11.99 -11.66
N THR A 316 2.90 -13.23 -12.13
CA THR A 316 3.93 -14.20 -11.73
C THR A 316 4.74 -14.65 -12.95
N ALA A 317 5.81 -15.41 -12.75
CA ALA A 317 6.59 -15.99 -13.86
C ALA A 317 5.74 -16.84 -14.81
N GLU A 318 4.62 -17.40 -14.32
CA GLU A 318 3.75 -18.29 -15.09
C GLU A 318 2.85 -17.53 -16.08
N ASN A 319 2.54 -16.26 -15.81
CA ASN A 319 1.62 -15.47 -16.63
C ASN A 319 2.23 -14.19 -17.22
N ALA A 320 3.41 -13.75 -16.78
CA ALA A 320 4.06 -12.52 -17.24
C ALA A 320 4.31 -12.51 -18.77
N ASP A 321 4.59 -13.65 -19.38
CA ASP A 321 4.76 -13.77 -20.83
C ASP A 321 3.47 -13.44 -21.61
N ARG A 322 2.30 -13.65 -21.00
CA ARG A 322 0.99 -13.37 -21.61
C ARG A 322 0.57 -11.91 -21.50
N VAL A 323 1.22 -11.11 -20.63
CA VAL A 323 0.92 -9.69 -20.49
C VAL A 323 1.29 -8.94 -21.76
N ARG A 324 0.33 -8.17 -22.31
CA ARG A 324 0.49 -7.39 -23.54
C ARG A 324 0.36 -5.88 -23.32
N ALA A 325 -0.05 -5.48 -22.13
CA ALA A 325 -0.09 -4.06 -21.75
C ALA A 325 1.29 -3.41 -21.87
N LYS A 326 1.35 -2.16 -22.33
CA LYS A 326 2.61 -1.42 -22.48
C LYS A 326 3.10 -0.87 -21.16
N TYR A 327 2.18 -0.48 -20.29
CA TYR A 327 2.44 0.19 -19.01
C TYR A 327 1.65 -0.49 -17.91
N ILE A 328 2.31 -0.81 -16.80
CA ILE A 328 1.68 -1.38 -15.60
C ILE A 328 1.82 -0.38 -14.46
N PHE A 329 0.70 0.03 -13.84
CA PHE A 329 0.70 0.87 -12.64
C PHE A 329 0.18 0.07 -11.45
N GLU A 330 1.06 -0.26 -10.53
CA GLU A 330 0.77 -1.14 -9.39
C GLU A 330 0.00 -0.41 -8.27
N VAL A 331 -1.30 -0.58 -8.21
CA VAL A 331 -2.15 -0.03 -7.15
C VAL A 331 -2.28 -0.99 -5.96
N ALA A 332 -2.25 -2.31 -6.18
CA ALA A 332 -2.10 -3.28 -5.09
C ALA A 332 -0.68 -3.27 -4.52
N ASN A 333 -0.48 -3.84 -3.33
CA ASN A 333 0.87 -4.04 -2.80
C ASN A 333 1.48 -5.33 -3.36
N GLY A 334 2.68 -5.25 -3.93
CA GLY A 334 3.41 -6.38 -4.47
C GLY A 334 2.63 -7.23 -5.48
N PRO A 335 1.89 -6.64 -6.45
CA PRO A 335 1.10 -7.43 -7.38
C PRO A 335 1.95 -8.20 -8.37
N THR A 336 3.20 -7.77 -8.60
CA THR A 336 4.16 -8.39 -9.52
C THR A 336 5.31 -9.03 -8.73
N THR A 337 5.56 -10.31 -8.97
CA THR A 337 6.70 -11.02 -8.37
C THR A 337 8.04 -10.55 -8.96
N SER A 338 9.14 -10.76 -8.25
CA SER A 338 10.48 -10.37 -8.74
C SER A 338 10.90 -11.11 -9.99
N GLU A 339 10.42 -12.34 -10.18
CA GLU A 339 10.64 -13.12 -11.40
C GLU A 339 9.86 -12.54 -12.58
N ALA A 340 8.58 -12.21 -12.36
CA ALA A 340 7.74 -11.58 -13.37
C ALA A 340 8.25 -10.19 -13.78
N ASP A 341 8.74 -9.41 -12.83
CA ASP A 341 9.32 -8.08 -13.07
C ASP A 341 10.46 -8.14 -14.11
N ARG A 342 11.32 -9.16 -14.02
CA ARG A 342 12.40 -9.38 -14.99
C ARG A 342 11.90 -9.78 -16.38
N ILE A 343 10.84 -10.59 -16.45
CA ILE A 343 10.23 -10.99 -17.73
C ILE A 343 9.58 -9.76 -18.38
N LEU A 344 8.84 -8.95 -17.63
CA LEU A 344 8.21 -7.74 -18.13
C LEU A 344 9.25 -6.72 -18.63
N ASP A 345 10.34 -6.54 -17.89
CA ASP A 345 11.45 -5.66 -18.27
C ASP A 345 12.10 -6.12 -19.59
N SER A 346 12.35 -7.43 -19.75
CA SER A 346 12.89 -7.98 -21.00
C SER A 346 11.96 -7.82 -22.22
N LYS A 347 10.67 -7.65 -21.99
CA LYS A 347 9.64 -7.35 -23.01
C LYS A 347 9.48 -5.86 -23.29
N GLY A 348 10.21 -4.99 -22.57
CA GLY A 348 10.08 -3.54 -22.67
C GLY A 348 8.80 -2.98 -22.05
N ILE A 349 8.14 -3.73 -21.18
CA ILE A 349 6.93 -3.28 -20.46
C ILE A 349 7.36 -2.45 -19.25
N LEU A 350 6.95 -1.19 -19.21
CA LEU A 350 7.29 -0.31 -18.08
C LEU A 350 6.38 -0.56 -16.89
N VAL A 351 6.98 -0.89 -15.74
CA VAL A 351 6.27 -1.12 -14.48
C VAL A 351 6.50 0.05 -13.52
N PHE A 352 5.43 0.77 -13.20
CA PHE A 352 5.40 1.82 -12.19
C PHE A 352 5.11 1.18 -10.82
N PRO A 353 6.07 1.22 -9.87
CA PRO A 353 6.02 0.37 -8.70
C PRO A 353 4.99 0.80 -7.65
N ASP A 354 4.51 -0.15 -6.90
CA ASP A 354 3.53 -0.01 -5.83
C ASP A 354 3.92 1.01 -4.76
N ILE A 355 5.19 1.05 -4.34
CA ILE A 355 5.67 2.01 -3.33
C ILE A 355 5.51 3.48 -3.76
N LEU A 356 5.35 3.75 -5.07
CA LEU A 356 5.03 5.05 -5.63
C LEU A 356 3.53 5.19 -5.88
N VAL A 357 2.96 4.28 -6.68
CA VAL A 357 1.62 4.45 -7.25
C VAL A 357 0.53 4.41 -6.19
N ASN A 358 0.62 3.52 -5.21
CA ASN A 358 -0.41 3.36 -4.17
C ASN A 358 -0.14 4.19 -2.89
N ALA A 359 0.86 5.05 -2.90
CA ALA A 359 1.29 5.78 -1.72
C ALA A 359 0.35 6.94 -1.28
N GLY A 360 -0.71 7.21 -2.05
CA GLY A 360 -1.71 8.21 -1.67
C GLY A 360 -2.31 7.96 -0.29
N GLY A 361 -2.56 6.69 0.06
CA GLY A 361 -3.09 6.31 1.37
C GLY A 361 -2.20 6.72 2.54
N VAL A 362 -0.90 6.50 2.48
CA VAL A 362 0.03 6.91 3.54
C VAL A 362 0.24 8.42 3.55
N THR A 363 0.20 9.06 2.38
CA THR A 363 0.27 10.53 2.25
C THR A 363 -0.88 11.22 2.96
N VAL A 364 -2.14 10.80 2.74
CA VAL A 364 -3.29 11.36 3.47
C VAL A 364 -3.28 10.94 4.94
N SER A 365 -2.74 9.79 5.29
CA SER A 365 -2.50 9.43 6.69
C SER A 365 -1.50 10.40 7.36
N TYR A 366 -0.47 10.86 6.64
CA TYR A 366 0.41 11.93 7.13
C TYR A 366 -0.36 13.24 7.35
N PHE A 367 -1.22 13.61 6.41
CA PHE A 367 -2.06 14.81 6.58
C PHE A 367 -2.99 14.70 7.78
N GLU A 368 -3.59 13.53 8.03
CA GLU A 368 -4.41 13.28 9.22
C GLU A 368 -3.60 13.46 10.51
N TRP A 369 -2.39 12.92 10.56
CA TRP A 369 -1.49 13.10 11.70
C TRP A 369 -1.13 14.58 11.91
N VAL A 370 -0.79 15.33 10.86
CA VAL A 370 -0.52 16.77 10.94
C VAL A 370 -1.73 17.54 11.49
N GLN A 371 -2.92 17.26 10.97
CA GLN A 371 -4.18 17.87 11.42
C GLN A 371 -4.46 17.56 12.91
N ASN A 372 -4.22 16.32 13.33
CA ASN A 372 -4.39 15.90 14.72
C ASN A 372 -3.35 16.54 15.66
N ARG A 373 -2.14 16.83 15.19
CA ARG A 373 -1.07 17.50 15.94
C ARG A 373 -1.32 19.02 16.07
N SER A 374 -1.83 19.63 15.02
CA SER A 374 -2.09 21.07 14.98
C SER A 374 -3.46 21.48 15.54
N GLY A 375 -4.44 20.56 15.57
CA GLY A 375 -5.82 20.86 15.88
C GLY A 375 -6.57 21.62 14.75
N LEU A 376 -5.94 21.77 13.57
CA LEU A 376 -6.51 22.42 12.39
C LEU A 376 -6.89 21.39 11.33
N TYR A 377 -8.18 21.28 11.02
CA TYR A 377 -8.68 20.31 10.04
C TYR A 377 -8.93 20.96 8.68
N TRP A 378 -8.36 20.35 7.64
CA TRP A 378 -8.41 20.87 6.27
C TRP A 378 -9.68 20.45 5.54
N ARG A 379 -10.07 21.24 4.55
CA ARG A 379 -11.15 20.91 3.63
C ARG A 379 -10.68 19.85 2.63
N LEU A 380 -11.64 19.14 2.02
CA LEU A 380 -11.33 18.07 1.06
C LEU A 380 -10.51 18.56 -0.15
N ASN A 381 -10.81 19.74 -0.68
CA ASN A 381 -10.04 20.31 -1.78
C ASN A 381 -8.58 20.59 -1.40
N GLU A 382 -8.31 21.13 -0.21
CA GLU A 382 -6.95 21.37 0.28
C GLU A 382 -6.17 20.06 0.42
N ILE A 383 -6.82 18.98 0.90
CA ILE A 383 -6.21 17.66 1.00
C ILE A 383 -5.89 17.12 -0.40
N ASN A 384 -6.82 17.24 -1.35
CA ASN A 384 -6.62 16.74 -2.71
C ASN A 384 -5.52 17.50 -3.47
N GLU A 385 -5.43 18.81 -3.30
CA GLU A 385 -4.36 19.64 -3.88
C GLU A 385 -2.99 19.24 -3.32
N ARG A 386 -2.86 19.11 -2.01
CA ARG A 386 -1.62 18.66 -1.35
C ARG A 386 -1.24 17.22 -1.72
N LEU A 387 -2.25 16.34 -1.85
CA LEU A 387 -2.03 14.97 -2.32
C LEU A 387 -1.50 14.97 -3.75
N LYS A 388 -2.13 15.72 -4.65
CA LYS A 388 -1.71 15.86 -6.05
C LYS A 388 -0.27 16.37 -6.12
N GLU A 389 0.03 17.48 -5.45
CA GLU A 389 1.37 18.06 -5.43
C GLU A 389 2.42 17.04 -5.01
N ARG A 390 2.21 16.34 -3.87
CA ARG A 390 3.16 15.35 -3.36
C ARG A 390 3.34 14.18 -4.32
N MET A 391 2.25 13.58 -4.78
CA MET A 391 2.29 12.40 -5.64
C MET A 391 2.95 12.70 -6.99
N VAL A 392 2.63 13.84 -7.61
CA VAL A 392 3.20 14.25 -8.91
C VAL A 392 4.68 14.58 -8.76
N THR A 393 5.05 15.38 -7.75
CA THR A 393 6.46 15.74 -7.52
C THR A 393 7.35 14.52 -7.36
N GLU A 394 6.92 13.55 -6.55
CA GLU A 394 7.76 12.37 -6.33
C GLU A 394 7.74 11.40 -7.53
N ALA A 395 6.62 11.32 -8.27
CA ALA A 395 6.55 10.56 -9.51
C ALA A 395 7.50 11.13 -10.60
N GLU A 396 7.57 12.44 -10.71
CA GLU A 396 8.48 13.11 -11.65
C GLU A 396 9.96 12.90 -11.29
N LYS A 397 10.30 12.93 -10.01
CA LYS A 397 11.66 12.64 -9.55
C LYS A 397 12.07 11.19 -9.87
N VAL A 398 11.17 10.21 -9.60
CA VAL A 398 11.42 8.80 -9.94
C VAL A 398 11.59 8.63 -11.44
N TRP A 399 10.73 9.27 -12.24
CA TRP A 399 10.84 9.24 -13.69
C TRP A 399 12.17 9.81 -14.17
N SER A 400 12.56 11.00 -13.73
CA SER A 400 13.81 11.65 -14.13
C SER A 400 15.02 10.82 -13.72
N PHE A 401 15.04 10.27 -12.52
CA PHE A 401 16.12 9.39 -12.05
C PHE A 401 16.22 8.11 -12.89
N ALA A 402 15.09 7.51 -13.25
CA ALA A 402 15.08 6.32 -14.09
C ALA A 402 15.66 6.60 -15.48
N GLN A 403 15.36 7.76 -16.08
CA GLN A 403 15.89 8.17 -17.38
C GLN A 403 17.39 8.51 -17.30
N GLU A 404 17.82 9.19 -16.25
CA GLU A 404 19.22 9.61 -16.06
C GLU A 404 20.18 8.41 -15.96
N PHE A 405 19.76 7.37 -15.23
CA PHE A 405 20.58 6.18 -14.98
C PHE A 405 20.26 5.00 -15.89
N ASP A 406 19.31 5.15 -16.81
CA ASP A 406 18.82 4.07 -17.71
C ASP A 406 18.45 2.79 -16.94
N ILE A 407 17.57 2.94 -15.94
CA ILE A 407 17.13 1.87 -15.05
C ILE A 407 15.62 1.78 -14.93
N SER A 408 15.13 0.63 -14.45
CA SER A 408 13.70 0.43 -14.21
C SER A 408 13.17 1.42 -13.17
N LEU A 409 11.90 1.86 -13.34
CA LEU A 409 11.24 2.76 -12.40
C LEU A 409 11.18 2.19 -10.96
N ARG A 410 11.13 0.86 -10.83
CA ARG A 410 11.21 0.20 -9.52
C ARG A 410 12.57 0.43 -8.87
N ASN A 411 13.66 0.21 -9.60
CA ASN A 411 15.01 0.46 -9.07
C ASN A 411 15.21 1.94 -8.75
N ALA A 412 14.71 2.86 -9.60
CA ALA A 412 14.76 4.29 -9.37
C ALA A 412 14.00 4.70 -8.09
N ALA A 413 12.80 4.17 -7.87
CA ALA A 413 12.01 4.45 -6.68
C ALA A 413 12.70 3.97 -5.39
N TYR A 414 13.26 2.76 -5.39
CA TYR A 414 14.03 2.26 -4.25
C TYR A 414 15.32 3.06 -4.05
N ALA A 415 16.05 3.38 -5.12
CA ALA A 415 17.28 4.17 -5.05
C ALA A 415 17.03 5.55 -4.41
N GLN A 416 15.99 6.27 -4.81
CA GLN A 416 15.61 7.54 -4.19
C GLN A 416 15.26 7.40 -2.71
N ALA A 417 14.49 6.35 -2.34
CA ALA A 417 14.16 6.10 -0.94
C ALA A 417 15.42 5.82 -0.10
N ILE A 418 16.34 4.99 -0.65
CA ILE A 418 17.61 4.63 -0.01
C ILE A 418 18.49 5.87 0.17
N ALA A 419 18.61 6.74 -0.83
CA ALA A 419 19.39 7.95 -0.75
C ALA A 419 18.94 8.82 0.43
N ARG A 420 17.62 9.06 0.56
CA ARG A 420 17.05 9.85 1.67
C ARG A 420 17.24 9.20 3.04
N LEU A 421 17.17 7.86 3.11
CA LEU A 421 17.42 7.13 4.36
C LEU A 421 18.91 7.19 4.70
N GLY A 422 19.79 7.00 3.71
CA GLY A 422 21.24 7.11 3.87
C GLY A 422 21.66 8.48 4.38
N GLU A 423 21.21 9.57 3.75
CA GLU A 423 21.47 10.94 4.20
C GLU A 423 21.07 11.15 5.67
N ALA A 424 19.88 10.67 6.06
CA ALA A 424 19.41 10.81 7.43
C ALA A 424 20.16 9.93 8.44
N LEU A 425 20.67 8.77 8.01
CA LEU A 425 21.52 7.89 8.83
C LEU A 425 22.93 8.46 8.97
N ASP A 426 23.52 8.93 7.86
CA ASP A 426 24.87 9.49 7.80
C ASP A 426 24.99 10.80 8.57
N ALA A 427 23.91 11.57 8.67
CA ALA A 427 23.84 12.77 9.51
C ALA A 427 24.04 12.50 11.02
N LYS A 428 23.95 11.22 11.46
CA LYS A 428 24.24 10.80 12.85
C LYS A 428 25.70 10.43 13.09
N GLY A 429 26.55 10.54 12.08
CA GLY A 429 27.97 10.19 12.09
C GLY A 429 28.24 8.92 11.29
N THR A 430 29.28 8.99 10.48
CA THR A 430 29.80 7.88 9.66
C THR A 430 31.12 7.38 10.23
N ARG A 431 31.58 6.22 9.72
CA ARG A 431 32.90 5.69 10.04
C ARG A 431 34.00 6.74 9.82
N ASP A 432 33.96 7.48 8.73
CA ASP A 432 34.96 8.51 8.41
C ASP A 432 34.94 9.65 9.42
N TYR A 433 33.76 10.09 9.89
CA TYR A 433 33.63 11.06 10.96
C TYR A 433 34.34 10.61 12.26
N TYR A 434 34.15 9.35 12.67
CA TYR A 434 34.76 8.82 13.90
C TYR A 434 36.24 8.46 13.76
N GLN A 435 36.74 8.21 12.53
CA GLN A 435 38.13 7.87 12.26
C GLN A 435 39.02 9.11 12.02
N ASN A 436 38.41 10.20 11.51
CA ASN A 436 39.13 11.44 11.32
C ASN A 436 39.51 12.09 12.69
N LYS A 437 40.76 11.87 13.13
CA LYS A 437 41.33 12.44 14.34
C LYS A 437 41.66 13.93 14.27
N THR A 438 41.20 14.63 13.22
CA THR A 438 41.53 16.04 12.97
C THR A 438 40.29 16.90 13.11
N GLY A 439 40.21 17.64 14.22
CA GLY A 439 39.48 18.89 14.32
C GLY A 439 38.20 18.84 15.16
N ALA A 440 38.35 18.97 16.46
CA ALA A 440 37.45 19.73 17.29
C ALA A 440 37.94 21.15 17.36
#